data_4c716b04b08cb4818f67e54d8749d2b0
#
_entry.id   4c716b04b08cb4818f67e54d8749d2b0
#
_cell.length_a   1.000
_cell.length_b   1.000
_cell.length_c   1.000
_cell.angle_alpha   90.00
_cell.angle_beta   90.00
_cell.angle_gamma   90.00
#
_symmetry.space_group_name_H-M   'P 1'
#
loop_
_entity.id
_entity.type
_entity.pdbx_description
1 polymer ?
#
loop_
_entity_poly.entity_id
_entity_poly.type
_entity_poly.pdbx_seq_one_letter_code
_entity_poly.pdbx_strand_id
1 'polypeptide(L)'
;MEHDVCAEHELAEGVLRAVELNGRKVLLTRLDGVYHAVGATCPHAGGPLAEGVLRDGVVICPWHKAAFSVASGEAVEPPAVDDLPCFPVSVVDGRVRVTVGGQPERVDPIGPPEGEDTRCMVIVGAGAAGAVAAQTLREAGFAGRVVLIGREDQLPYDRTVLSKYTLSGQQGGEKTPLQDAGFYARYRIERLTGEVTALDPALRTLTFADGGQLGYDAALIAPGGQPRPLNVPGSDLRGVHMLRTAADADAIVASAEHARRVVVIGAGYIGLEAAGSLRERGLEVAVVAPQRTPLERALGPEVGHAFRRLHERQGVVFHLGQEVVAIEGDATVTGVRLGDGSTLPADLVVVGLGVAPATGFLRSVARREDAGVDVDARLRLADGLYAAGDVAAFPLYGDGARTRVEHWRVAEQHGRVAALNMLGHDVGYDAVPYFWTIHYKKRLDYVGHAGTWDRVVIDGTLDPPDFLAFYVRDETVRAVAGFGRDTQMAAAIGLLTDRRDWPVEALRQALG
;
A
#
# COMPACT_ATOMS: atom_id res chain seq x y z
N MET A 1 25.83 -7.89 25.39
CA MET A 1 25.73 -8.68 26.64
C MET A 1 25.01 -9.97 26.30
N GLU A 2 25.49 -11.12 26.77
CA GLU A 2 24.86 -12.42 26.54
C GLU A 2 23.79 -12.66 27.62
N HIS A 3 22.60 -13.12 27.18
CA HIS A 3 21.46 -13.39 28.04
C HIS A 3 21.03 -14.85 27.87
N ASP A 4 20.84 -15.56 28.96
CA ASP A 4 20.22 -16.87 28.99
C ASP A 4 18.70 -16.73 28.84
N VAL A 5 18.12 -17.30 27.77
CA VAL A 5 16.72 -17.06 27.36
C VAL A 5 15.81 -18.21 27.74
N CYS A 6 16.20 -19.45 27.40
CA CYS A 6 15.39 -20.64 27.68
C CYS A 6 16.21 -21.92 27.59
N ALA A 7 15.67 -23.03 28.09
CA ALA A 7 16.24 -24.33 27.80
C ALA A 7 15.99 -24.71 26.34
N GLU A 8 16.88 -25.48 25.74
CA GLU A 8 16.81 -25.88 24.32
C GLU A 8 15.47 -26.56 23.96
N HIS A 9 14.95 -27.38 24.88
CA HIS A 9 13.67 -28.09 24.66
C HIS A 9 12.41 -27.22 24.84
N GLU A 10 12.53 -25.99 25.35
CA GLU A 10 11.41 -25.09 25.61
C GLU A 10 10.98 -24.31 24.36
N LEU A 11 11.77 -24.32 23.28
CA LEU A 11 11.45 -23.71 22.02
C LEU A 11 11.33 -24.79 20.92
N ALA A 12 10.10 -25.12 20.59
CA ALA A 12 9.81 -26.07 19.53
C ALA A 12 10.17 -25.50 18.15
N GLU A 13 10.36 -26.39 17.19
CA GLU A 13 10.58 -26.05 15.77
C GLU A 13 9.43 -25.21 15.24
N GLY A 14 9.74 -24.12 14.52
CA GLY A 14 8.77 -23.25 13.88
C GLY A 14 8.01 -22.29 14.81
N VAL A 15 8.27 -22.34 16.13
CA VAL A 15 7.59 -21.44 17.08
C VAL A 15 8.24 -20.06 17.10
N LEU A 16 7.42 -19.02 17.00
CA LEU A 16 7.82 -17.62 17.19
C LEU A 16 7.67 -17.23 18.67
N ARG A 17 8.74 -16.80 19.31
CA ARG A 17 8.72 -16.34 20.70
C ARG A 17 9.35 -14.96 20.83
N ALA A 18 8.58 -13.97 21.29
CA ALA A 18 9.13 -12.68 21.67
C ALA A 18 9.68 -12.72 23.09
N VAL A 19 10.88 -12.18 23.29
CA VAL A 19 11.52 -11.99 24.60
C VAL A 19 12.03 -10.57 24.71
N GLU A 20 12.07 -10.03 25.91
CA GLU A 20 12.66 -8.73 26.17
C GLU A 20 14.05 -8.90 26.81
N LEU A 21 15.08 -8.43 26.13
CA LEU A 21 16.47 -8.55 26.55
C LEU A 21 17.10 -7.16 26.54
N ASN A 22 17.47 -6.68 27.70
CA ASN A 22 18.13 -5.38 27.86
C ASN A 22 17.32 -4.19 27.28
N GLY A 23 15.97 -4.23 27.44
CA GLY A 23 15.03 -3.24 26.91
C GLY A 23 14.74 -3.37 25.41
N ARG A 24 15.24 -4.42 24.75
CA ARG A 24 14.97 -4.73 23.35
C ARG A 24 14.04 -5.92 23.20
N LYS A 25 13.06 -5.81 22.32
CA LYS A 25 12.21 -6.92 21.93
C LYS A 25 12.90 -7.74 20.85
N VAL A 26 13.18 -8.99 21.17
CA VAL A 26 13.84 -9.96 20.30
C VAL A 26 12.88 -11.08 19.96
N LEU A 27 12.76 -11.42 18.67
CA LEU A 27 12.06 -12.58 18.17
C LEU A 27 13.02 -13.73 18.08
N LEU A 28 12.76 -14.81 18.83
CA LEU A 28 13.51 -16.04 18.81
C LEU A 28 12.70 -17.14 18.15
N THR A 29 13.32 -17.90 17.26
CA THR A 29 12.71 -19.07 16.59
C THR A 29 13.76 -20.16 16.38
N ARG A 30 13.28 -21.39 16.12
CA ARG A 30 14.10 -22.52 15.71
C ARG A 30 13.67 -22.99 14.34
N LEU A 31 14.62 -23.17 13.42
CA LEU A 31 14.41 -23.69 12.08
C LEU A 31 15.49 -24.71 11.73
N ASP A 32 15.08 -25.88 11.27
CA ASP A 32 16.00 -26.99 10.91
C ASP A 32 17.04 -27.27 12.01
N GLY A 33 16.60 -27.16 13.26
CA GLY A 33 17.45 -27.33 14.42
C GLY A 33 18.35 -26.13 14.78
N VAL A 34 18.36 -25.06 13.98
CA VAL A 34 19.17 -23.84 14.21
C VAL A 34 18.31 -22.76 14.87
N TYR A 35 18.87 -22.08 15.88
CA TYR A 35 18.22 -20.96 16.54
C TYR A 35 18.56 -19.64 15.85
N HIS A 36 17.54 -18.84 15.58
CA HIS A 36 17.65 -17.51 14.99
C HIS A 36 17.02 -16.47 15.91
N ALA A 37 17.65 -15.30 16.01
CA ALA A 37 17.16 -14.19 16.79
C ALA A 37 17.24 -12.90 15.98
N VAL A 38 16.07 -12.25 15.78
CA VAL A 38 15.95 -10.98 15.05
C VAL A 38 15.10 -9.99 15.85
N GLY A 39 15.00 -8.73 15.41
CA GLY A 39 14.08 -7.77 16.01
C GLY A 39 12.63 -8.27 16.01
N ALA A 40 11.92 -8.15 17.14
CA ALA A 40 10.52 -8.61 17.26
C ALA A 40 9.49 -7.60 16.79
N THR A 41 9.92 -6.41 16.40
CA THR A 41 9.03 -5.29 16.00
C THR A 41 9.23 -4.97 14.54
N CYS A 42 8.16 -5.00 13.76
CA CYS A 42 8.20 -4.65 12.34
C CYS A 42 8.56 -3.17 12.15
N PRO A 43 9.60 -2.84 11.38
CA PRO A 43 10.06 -1.45 11.21
C PRO A 43 9.06 -0.57 10.42
N HIS A 44 8.12 -1.16 9.69
CA HIS A 44 7.10 -0.40 8.96
C HIS A 44 6.19 0.42 9.90
N ALA A 45 5.50 -0.23 10.83
CA ALA A 45 4.51 0.43 11.69
C ALA A 45 4.44 -0.16 13.11
N GLY A 46 5.50 -0.83 13.58
CA GLY A 46 5.57 -1.35 14.94
C GLY A 46 4.83 -2.66 15.19
N GLY A 47 4.43 -3.40 14.14
CA GLY A 47 3.69 -4.66 14.27
C GLY A 47 4.46 -5.75 15.04
N PRO A 48 3.76 -6.55 15.89
CA PRO A 48 4.39 -7.59 16.72
C PRO A 48 4.66 -8.85 15.88
N LEU A 49 5.90 -9.07 15.48
CA LEU A 49 6.26 -10.19 14.59
C LEU A 49 6.03 -11.58 15.20
N ALA A 50 6.03 -11.69 16.53
CA ALA A 50 5.73 -12.94 17.21
C ALA A 50 4.26 -13.40 17.09
N GLU A 51 3.35 -12.48 16.74
CA GLU A 51 1.94 -12.77 16.45
C GLU A 51 1.70 -13.07 14.95
N GLY A 52 2.77 -13.02 14.17
CA GLY A 52 2.74 -13.29 12.74
C GLY A 52 2.80 -14.78 12.40
N VAL A 53 3.13 -15.08 11.16
CA VAL A 53 3.25 -16.43 10.62
C VAL A 53 4.68 -16.66 10.17
N LEU A 54 5.29 -17.77 10.62
CA LEU A 54 6.58 -18.24 10.13
C LEU A 54 6.36 -19.27 9.03
N ARG A 55 7.00 -19.04 7.89
CA ARG A 55 6.92 -19.93 6.74
C ARG A 55 8.21 -19.89 5.93
N ASP A 56 8.76 -21.05 5.60
CA ASP A 56 9.95 -21.20 4.75
C ASP A 56 11.12 -20.27 5.16
N GLY A 57 11.34 -20.12 6.47
CA GLY A 57 12.37 -19.24 7.01
C GLY A 57 12.05 -17.75 7.01
N VAL A 58 10.82 -17.38 6.66
CA VAL A 58 10.35 -16.00 6.58
C VAL A 58 9.23 -15.74 7.59
N VAL A 59 9.36 -14.72 8.43
CA VAL A 59 8.30 -14.25 9.31
C VAL A 59 7.47 -13.18 8.62
N ILE A 60 6.13 -13.38 8.54
CA ILE A 60 5.16 -12.46 7.94
C ILE A 60 4.49 -11.66 9.04
N CYS A 61 4.61 -10.34 8.98
CA CYS A 61 3.99 -9.42 9.94
C CYS A 61 2.46 -9.55 9.92
N PRO A 62 1.79 -9.63 11.09
CA PRO A 62 0.34 -9.78 11.14
C PRO A 62 -0.39 -8.52 10.67
N TRP A 63 0.24 -7.33 10.72
CA TRP A 63 -0.45 -6.08 10.39
C TRP A 63 -0.53 -5.81 8.89
N HIS A 64 0.61 -5.53 8.23
CA HIS A 64 0.60 -5.13 6.81
C HIS A 64 1.37 -6.11 5.93
N LYS A 65 1.65 -7.32 6.46
CA LYS A 65 2.22 -8.45 5.71
C LYS A 65 3.63 -8.17 5.14
N ALA A 66 4.38 -7.22 5.73
CA ALA A 66 5.82 -7.16 5.50
C ALA A 66 6.45 -8.49 5.94
N ALA A 67 7.43 -8.97 5.19
CA ALA A 67 8.02 -10.27 5.45
C ALA A 67 9.54 -10.18 5.57
N PHE A 68 10.11 -10.93 6.51
CA PHE A 68 11.52 -10.86 6.86
C PHE A 68 12.14 -12.25 7.00
N SER A 69 13.32 -12.44 6.45
CA SER A 69 14.15 -13.62 6.71
C SER A 69 14.55 -13.67 8.18
N VAL A 70 14.22 -14.76 8.87
CA VAL A 70 14.66 -14.91 10.28
C VAL A 70 16.14 -15.23 10.42
N ALA A 71 16.80 -15.66 9.33
CA ALA A 71 18.23 -15.96 9.32
C ALA A 71 19.09 -14.70 9.11
N SER A 72 18.67 -13.77 8.25
CA SER A 72 19.44 -12.57 7.90
C SER A 72 18.83 -11.27 8.40
N GLY A 73 17.56 -11.25 8.80
CA GLY A 73 16.81 -10.02 9.09
C GLY A 73 16.31 -9.27 7.85
N GLU A 74 16.72 -9.69 6.66
CA GLU A 74 16.41 -9.03 5.39
C GLU A 74 14.89 -8.87 5.17
N ALA A 75 14.45 -7.68 4.80
CA ALA A 75 13.09 -7.39 4.36
C ALA A 75 12.87 -7.96 2.95
N VAL A 76 12.30 -9.15 2.86
CA VAL A 76 12.07 -9.86 1.59
C VAL A 76 10.80 -9.39 0.88
N GLU A 77 9.83 -8.84 1.63
CA GLU A 77 8.57 -8.31 1.09
C GLU A 77 8.13 -7.01 1.77
N PRO A 78 7.67 -6.00 0.98
CA PRO A 78 7.18 -4.75 1.53
C PRO A 78 5.89 -4.93 2.38
N PRO A 79 5.44 -3.88 3.12
CA PRO A 79 5.84 -2.46 3.00
C PRO A 79 6.98 -1.99 3.90
N ALA A 80 7.69 -2.87 4.58
CA ALA A 80 8.92 -2.48 5.28
C ALA A 80 10.04 -2.21 4.27
N VAL A 81 10.77 -1.13 4.47
CA VAL A 81 11.91 -0.70 3.64
C VAL A 81 13.25 -0.87 4.35
N ASP A 82 13.23 -1.21 5.65
CA ASP A 82 14.41 -1.47 6.47
C ASP A 82 14.44 -2.93 6.90
N ASP A 83 15.63 -3.47 7.12
CA ASP A 83 15.85 -4.80 7.65
C ASP A 83 15.69 -4.87 9.18
N LEU A 84 15.52 -6.08 9.70
CA LEU A 84 15.53 -6.34 11.14
C LEU A 84 16.98 -6.49 11.65
N PRO A 85 17.30 -6.00 12.86
CA PRO A 85 18.56 -6.33 13.48
C PRO A 85 18.64 -7.82 13.80
N CYS A 86 19.80 -8.43 13.55
CA CYS A 86 20.11 -9.81 13.92
C CYS A 86 20.92 -9.86 15.21
N PHE A 87 20.66 -10.87 16.02
CA PHE A 87 21.32 -11.10 17.29
C PHE A 87 22.02 -12.47 17.28
N PRO A 88 23.34 -12.55 17.64
CA PRO A 88 24.02 -13.83 17.74
C PRO A 88 23.36 -14.74 18.78
N VAL A 89 23.17 -16.01 18.40
CA VAL A 89 22.60 -17.06 19.26
C VAL A 89 23.66 -18.14 19.47
N SER A 90 23.79 -18.62 20.70
CA SER A 90 24.61 -19.76 21.07
C SER A 90 23.79 -20.75 21.91
N VAL A 91 24.16 -22.04 21.85
CA VAL A 91 23.62 -23.07 22.75
C VAL A 91 24.76 -23.58 23.59
N VAL A 92 24.67 -23.39 24.91
CA VAL A 92 25.68 -23.81 25.87
C VAL A 92 25.00 -24.55 27.01
N ASP A 93 25.46 -25.76 27.30
CA ASP A 93 24.93 -26.63 28.36
C ASP A 93 23.38 -26.81 28.28
N GLY A 94 22.85 -26.99 27.06
CA GLY A 94 21.40 -27.14 26.82
C GLY A 94 20.55 -25.86 27.04
N ARG A 95 21.23 -24.70 27.11
CA ARG A 95 20.59 -23.39 27.26
C ARG A 95 20.81 -22.52 26.02
N VAL A 96 19.74 -21.92 25.51
CA VAL A 96 19.77 -20.97 24.42
C VAL A 96 20.13 -19.59 24.96
N ARG A 97 21.17 -19.01 24.43
CA ARG A 97 21.69 -17.68 24.82
C ARG A 97 21.68 -16.74 23.62
N VAL A 98 21.27 -15.50 23.87
CA VAL A 98 21.22 -14.44 22.85
C VAL A 98 22.11 -13.28 23.27
N THR A 99 22.96 -12.82 22.36
CA THR A 99 23.83 -11.67 22.62
C THR A 99 23.18 -10.38 22.08
N VAL A 100 22.83 -9.50 23.02
CA VAL A 100 22.25 -8.18 22.69
C VAL A 100 23.22 -7.09 23.06
N GLY A 101 23.50 -6.17 22.12
CA GLY A 101 24.35 -4.99 22.37
C GLY A 101 24.78 -4.32 21.08
N GLY A 102 24.67 -3.01 21.01
CA GLY A 102 25.19 -2.19 19.91
C GLY A 102 24.46 -2.25 18.57
N GLN A 103 23.54 -3.19 18.37
CA GLN A 103 22.78 -3.26 17.11
C GLN A 103 21.81 -2.08 17.01
N PRO A 104 21.66 -1.45 15.82
CA PRO A 104 20.63 -0.43 15.58
C PRO A 104 19.22 -1.02 15.70
N GLU A 105 18.20 -0.19 15.90
CA GLU A 105 16.79 -0.63 15.89
C GLU A 105 16.32 -0.98 14.48
N ARG A 106 16.88 -0.31 13.49
CA ARG A 106 16.65 -0.56 12.05
C ARG A 106 17.99 -0.78 11.38
N VAL A 107 18.02 -1.62 10.38
CA VAL A 107 19.22 -1.92 9.59
C VAL A 107 18.95 -1.43 8.16
N ASP A 108 19.78 -0.51 7.70
CA ASP A 108 19.76 -0.06 6.33
C ASP A 108 20.30 -1.18 5.42
N PRO A 109 19.51 -1.69 4.46
CA PRO A 109 19.93 -2.81 3.63
C PRO A 109 20.99 -2.45 2.60
N ILE A 110 21.37 -1.16 2.48
CA ILE A 110 22.23 -0.66 1.42
C ILE A 110 23.63 -0.37 1.93
N GLY A 111 24.62 -1.01 1.31
CA GLY A 111 26.02 -0.56 1.39
C GLY A 111 26.26 0.72 0.56
N PRO A 112 27.34 1.49 0.81
CA PRO A 112 27.68 2.61 -0.04
C PRO A 112 27.91 2.09 -1.48
N PRO A 113 27.38 2.80 -2.52
CA PRO A 113 27.53 2.34 -3.90
C PRO A 113 29.00 2.37 -4.31
N GLU A 114 29.54 1.21 -4.70
CA GLU A 114 30.91 0.99 -5.09
C GLU A 114 31.05 0.88 -6.63
N GLY A 115 32.20 1.33 -7.16
CA GLY A 115 32.52 1.25 -8.59
C GLY A 115 32.00 2.45 -9.40
N GLU A 116 32.18 2.33 -10.72
CA GLU A 116 31.76 3.33 -11.71
C GLU A 116 30.82 2.68 -12.74
N ASP A 117 29.66 3.29 -12.97
CA ASP A 117 28.71 2.96 -14.03
C ASP A 117 28.24 4.28 -14.64
N THR A 118 28.30 4.39 -15.95
CA THR A 118 27.97 5.62 -16.69
C THR A 118 26.48 5.72 -17.02
N ARG A 119 25.71 4.66 -16.80
CA ARG A 119 24.29 4.63 -17.11
C ARG A 119 23.50 5.54 -16.18
N CYS A 120 22.43 6.11 -16.74
CA CYS A 120 21.44 6.92 -16.04
C CYS A 120 20.10 6.18 -15.96
N MET A 121 19.68 5.81 -14.75
CA MET A 121 18.38 5.23 -14.46
C MET A 121 17.43 6.32 -13.98
N VAL A 122 16.33 6.54 -14.70
CA VAL A 122 15.36 7.59 -14.40
C VAL A 122 14.06 6.99 -13.94
N ILE A 123 13.49 7.53 -12.86
CA ILE A 123 12.23 7.08 -12.27
C ILE A 123 11.26 8.26 -12.26
N VAL A 124 10.16 8.16 -13.01
CA VAL A 124 9.11 9.17 -13.07
C VAL A 124 8.01 8.82 -12.09
N GLY A 125 7.95 9.53 -10.98
CA GLY A 125 7.01 9.35 -9.87
C GLY A 125 7.72 8.94 -8.58
N ALA A 126 7.65 9.81 -7.57
CA ALA A 126 8.26 9.62 -6.24
C ALA A 126 7.25 9.07 -5.21
N GLY A 127 6.33 8.19 -5.64
CA GLY A 127 5.43 7.44 -4.77
C GLY A 127 6.03 6.08 -4.34
N ALA A 128 5.19 5.15 -3.88
CA ALA A 128 5.57 3.81 -3.42
C ALA A 128 6.51 3.09 -4.40
N ALA A 129 6.06 2.90 -5.64
CA ALA A 129 6.85 2.18 -6.65
C ALA A 129 8.19 2.86 -6.95
N GLY A 130 8.18 4.19 -7.11
CA GLY A 130 9.40 4.92 -7.46
C GLY A 130 10.41 4.99 -6.32
N ALA A 131 9.96 5.17 -5.08
CA ALA A 131 10.84 5.21 -3.92
C ALA A 131 11.53 3.86 -3.71
N VAL A 132 10.75 2.76 -3.75
CA VAL A 132 11.30 1.40 -3.62
C VAL A 132 12.21 1.06 -4.80
N ALA A 133 11.87 1.47 -6.03
CA ALA A 133 12.74 1.25 -7.18
C ALA A 133 14.10 1.95 -7.03
N ALA A 134 14.10 3.21 -6.58
CA ALA A 134 15.34 3.95 -6.35
C ALA A 134 16.23 3.30 -5.27
N GLN A 135 15.61 2.80 -4.19
CA GLN A 135 16.27 2.03 -3.16
C GLN A 135 16.83 0.71 -3.70
N THR A 136 16.00 -0.08 -4.40
CA THR A 136 16.40 -1.38 -4.95
C THR A 136 17.54 -1.29 -5.96
N LEU A 137 17.62 -0.24 -6.78
CA LEU A 137 18.77 -0.01 -7.64
C LEU A 137 20.07 0.06 -6.82
N ARG A 138 20.03 0.68 -5.64
CA ARG A 138 21.20 0.77 -4.74
C ARG A 138 21.47 -0.53 -3.97
N GLU A 139 20.44 -1.21 -3.49
CA GLU A 139 20.55 -2.54 -2.87
C GLU A 139 21.22 -3.55 -3.81
N ALA A 140 20.85 -3.49 -5.10
CA ALA A 140 21.44 -4.32 -6.15
C ALA A 140 22.84 -3.86 -6.61
N GLY A 141 23.46 -2.88 -5.94
CA GLY A 141 24.82 -2.44 -6.18
C GLY A 141 25.01 -1.53 -7.40
N PHE A 142 23.93 -0.98 -7.98
CA PHE A 142 24.07 -0.07 -9.11
C PHE A 142 24.82 1.21 -8.73
N ALA A 143 25.96 1.48 -9.35
CA ALA A 143 26.83 2.60 -9.03
C ALA A 143 26.58 3.86 -9.89
N GLY A 144 25.82 3.73 -11.00
CA GLY A 144 25.53 4.81 -11.94
C GLY A 144 24.56 5.87 -11.39
N ARG A 145 24.14 6.77 -12.24
CA ARG A 145 23.23 7.87 -11.89
C ARG A 145 21.81 7.34 -11.69
N VAL A 146 21.20 7.65 -10.54
CA VAL A 146 19.76 7.37 -10.24
C VAL A 146 19.06 8.69 -10.04
N VAL A 147 18.01 8.96 -10.83
CA VAL A 147 17.23 10.19 -10.79
C VAL A 147 15.77 9.84 -10.45
N LEU A 148 15.30 10.30 -9.31
CA LEU A 148 13.91 10.16 -8.85
C LEU A 148 13.16 11.48 -9.06
N ILE A 149 12.15 11.48 -9.93
CA ILE A 149 11.39 12.68 -10.33
C ILE A 149 10.02 12.65 -9.63
N GLY A 150 9.72 13.71 -8.88
CA GLY A 150 8.42 13.92 -8.23
C GLY A 150 7.84 15.29 -8.55
N ARG A 151 6.51 15.46 -8.47
CA ARG A 151 5.85 16.77 -8.57
C ARG A 151 5.80 17.51 -7.23
N GLU A 152 5.96 16.78 -6.14
CA GLU A 152 5.96 17.32 -4.78
C GLU A 152 7.40 17.52 -4.29
N ASP A 153 7.68 18.65 -3.62
CA ASP A 153 9.00 18.93 -3.04
C ASP A 153 9.32 18.05 -1.83
N GLN A 154 8.30 17.46 -1.24
CA GLN A 154 8.43 16.61 -0.06
C GLN A 154 9.22 15.32 -0.39
N LEU A 155 9.83 14.74 0.64
CA LEU A 155 10.38 13.41 0.56
C LEU A 155 9.27 12.41 0.21
N PRO A 156 9.56 11.30 -0.50
CA PRO A 156 8.63 10.21 -0.64
C PRO A 156 8.08 9.78 0.72
N TYR A 157 6.76 9.70 0.86
CA TYR A 157 6.07 9.42 2.12
C TYR A 157 4.94 8.41 1.93
N ASP A 158 4.52 7.78 3.02
CA ASP A 158 3.38 6.86 3.01
C ASP A 158 2.06 7.64 2.80
N ARG A 159 1.46 7.49 1.60
CA ARG A 159 0.17 8.14 1.28
C ARG A 159 -1.00 7.46 1.96
N THR A 160 -0.85 6.25 2.45
CA THR A 160 -1.95 5.50 3.07
C THR A 160 -2.41 6.13 4.39
N VAL A 161 -1.58 6.96 5.01
CA VAL A 161 -1.93 7.69 6.25
C VAL A 161 -2.85 8.88 6.02
N LEU A 162 -2.89 9.43 4.79
CA LEU A 162 -3.59 10.69 4.50
C LEU A 162 -5.09 10.62 4.78
N SER A 163 -5.77 9.60 4.23
CA SER A 163 -7.22 9.41 4.39
C SER A 163 -7.64 8.93 5.78
N LYS A 164 -6.69 8.40 6.55
CA LYS A 164 -6.90 7.80 7.87
C LYS A 164 -6.45 8.77 8.97
N TYR A 165 -5.18 8.68 9.32
CA TYR A 165 -4.63 9.35 10.51
C TYR A 165 -4.48 10.86 10.34
N THR A 166 -4.07 11.35 9.15
CA THR A 166 -3.96 12.79 8.90
C THR A 166 -5.32 13.47 8.98
N LEU A 167 -6.33 12.93 8.28
CA LEU A 167 -7.69 13.51 8.32
C LEU A 167 -8.35 13.39 9.68
N SER A 168 -8.11 12.32 10.45
CA SER A 168 -8.69 12.18 11.79
C SER A 168 -8.00 13.07 12.84
N GLY A 169 -6.76 13.53 12.58
CA GLY A 169 -5.94 14.24 13.54
C GLY A 169 -5.40 13.37 14.67
N GLN A 170 -5.39 12.05 14.48
CA GLN A 170 -4.85 11.11 15.45
C GLN A 170 -3.32 11.01 15.36
N GLN A 171 -2.71 10.46 16.41
CA GLN A 171 -1.29 10.11 16.40
C GLN A 171 -0.98 9.14 15.25
N GLY A 172 0.13 9.36 14.55
CA GLY A 172 0.48 8.63 13.33
C GLY A 172 -0.02 9.29 12.04
N GLY A 173 -0.68 10.46 12.16
CA GLY A 173 -1.07 11.29 11.01
C GLY A 173 0.05 12.14 10.44
N GLU A 174 1.24 12.06 11.04
CA GLU A 174 2.43 12.69 10.49
C GLU A 174 2.75 12.04 9.13
N LYS A 175 3.07 12.87 8.17
CA LYS A 175 3.47 12.44 6.83
C LYS A 175 4.92 11.94 6.90
N THR A 176 5.09 10.79 7.55
CA THR A 176 6.40 10.19 7.79
C THR A 176 7.04 9.84 6.45
N PRO A 177 8.23 10.35 6.15
CA PRO A 177 8.96 9.96 4.96
C PRO A 177 9.25 8.44 4.98
N LEU A 178 9.24 7.80 3.81
CA LEU A 178 9.62 6.39 3.66
C LEU A 178 11.08 6.17 4.08
N GLN A 179 11.93 7.15 3.78
CA GLN A 179 13.33 7.17 4.17
C GLN A 179 13.71 8.53 4.77
N ASP A 180 14.71 8.57 5.65
CA ASP A 180 15.17 9.81 6.27
C ASP A 180 15.74 10.82 5.27
N ALA A 181 15.85 12.08 5.67
CA ALA A 181 16.31 13.16 4.79
C ALA A 181 17.74 12.94 4.26
N GLY A 182 18.59 12.25 4.99
CA GLY A 182 19.98 11.95 4.60
C GLY A 182 20.12 10.77 3.65
N PHE A 183 19.11 9.90 3.57
CA PHE A 183 19.13 8.69 2.77
C PHE A 183 19.48 8.94 1.30
N TYR A 184 18.77 9.86 0.65
CA TYR A 184 18.95 10.15 -0.77
C TYR A 184 20.36 10.67 -1.09
N ALA A 185 20.91 11.52 -0.22
CA ALA A 185 22.28 12.02 -0.37
C ALA A 185 23.32 10.92 -0.10
N ARG A 186 23.12 10.12 0.98
CA ARG A 186 24.02 9.02 1.38
C ARG A 186 24.17 7.98 0.27
N TYR A 187 23.05 7.67 -0.42
CA TYR A 187 23.03 6.69 -1.51
C TYR A 187 23.07 7.31 -2.91
N ARG A 188 23.44 8.58 -3.05
CA ARG A 188 23.57 9.27 -4.33
C ARG A 188 22.33 9.12 -5.24
N ILE A 189 21.12 9.21 -4.66
CA ILE A 189 19.86 9.27 -5.39
C ILE A 189 19.51 10.74 -5.59
N GLU A 190 19.59 11.20 -6.85
CA GLU A 190 19.24 12.57 -7.23
C GLU A 190 17.72 12.72 -7.24
N ARG A 191 17.19 13.65 -6.44
CA ARG A 191 15.76 14.00 -6.43
C ARG A 191 15.56 15.25 -7.26
N LEU A 192 14.66 15.16 -8.26
CA LEU A 192 14.23 16.30 -9.05
C LEU A 192 12.75 16.57 -8.81
N THR A 193 12.43 17.83 -8.47
CA THR A 193 11.04 18.30 -8.42
C THR A 193 10.69 18.87 -9.79
N GLY A 194 9.63 18.34 -10.42
CA GLY A 194 9.18 18.81 -11.72
C GLY A 194 8.07 17.95 -12.33
N GLU A 195 7.38 18.51 -13.29
CA GLU A 195 6.36 17.84 -14.07
C GLU A 195 6.93 17.38 -15.41
N VAL A 196 6.91 16.06 -15.64
CA VAL A 196 7.23 15.46 -16.93
C VAL A 196 6.01 15.59 -17.85
N THR A 197 6.17 16.26 -18.98
CA THR A 197 5.11 16.55 -19.96
C THR A 197 5.18 15.72 -21.23
N ALA A 198 6.34 15.11 -21.52
CA ALA A 198 6.51 14.17 -22.61
C ALA A 198 7.62 13.14 -22.31
N LEU A 199 7.47 11.97 -22.92
CA LEU A 199 8.48 10.92 -22.98
C LEU A 199 8.60 10.44 -24.41
N ASP A 200 9.82 10.42 -24.94
CA ASP A 200 10.18 9.85 -26.25
C ASP A 200 10.98 8.57 -26.03
N PRO A 201 10.41 7.37 -26.25
CA PRO A 201 11.13 6.11 -26.07
C PRO A 201 12.23 5.89 -27.11
N ALA A 202 12.09 6.44 -28.34
CA ALA A 202 13.05 6.26 -29.41
C ALA A 202 14.33 7.08 -29.16
N LEU A 203 14.17 8.30 -28.65
CA LEU A 203 15.28 9.18 -28.28
C LEU A 203 15.75 8.94 -26.83
N ARG A 204 15.04 8.12 -26.06
CA ARG A 204 15.27 7.89 -24.62
C ARG A 204 15.39 9.20 -23.85
N THR A 205 14.40 10.09 -24.04
CA THR A 205 14.41 11.44 -23.48
C THR A 205 13.08 11.76 -22.81
N LEU A 206 13.15 12.41 -21.65
CA LEU A 206 12.04 13.05 -20.95
C LEU A 206 12.08 14.55 -21.19
N THR A 207 10.90 15.18 -21.30
CA THR A 207 10.74 16.64 -21.36
C THR A 207 9.93 17.12 -20.17
N PHE A 208 10.42 18.15 -19.50
CA PHE A 208 9.76 18.80 -18.37
C PHE A 208 8.87 19.97 -18.81
N ALA A 209 7.99 20.44 -17.91
CA ALA A 209 7.09 21.56 -18.18
C ALA A 209 7.82 22.89 -18.48
N ASP A 210 9.02 23.10 -17.95
CA ASP A 210 9.90 24.24 -18.23
C ASP A 210 10.67 24.12 -19.54
N GLY A 211 10.52 23.03 -20.28
CA GLY A 211 11.21 22.74 -21.54
C GLY A 211 12.56 22.03 -21.35
N GLY A 212 13.01 21.81 -20.12
CA GLY A 212 14.21 21.02 -19.81
C GLY A 212 14.09 19.59 -20.32
N GLN A 213 15.21 18.97 -20.67
CA GLN A 213 15.26 17.59 -21.13
C GLN A 213 16.23 16.75 -20.32
N LEU A 214 15.92 15.48 -20.15
CA LEU A 214 16.75 14.49 -19.47
C LEU A 214 16.79 13.18 -20.25
N GLY A 215 18.01 12.79 -20.68
CA GLY A 215 18.24 11.49 -21.30
C GLY A 215 18.37 10.38 -20.27
N TYR A 216 18.09 9.14 -20.69
CA TYR A 216 18.19 7.96 -19.83
C TYR A 216 18.68 6.72 -20.59
N ASP A 217 19.28 5.78 -19.87
CA ASP A 217 19.58 4.43 -20.37
C ASP A 217 18.42 3.47 -20.12
N ALA A 218 17.79 3.56 -18.93
CA ALA A 218 16.51 2.94 -18.67
C ALA A 218 15.62 3.87 -17.84
N ALA A 219 14.29 3.78 -18.05
CA ALA A 219 13.32 4.58 -17.34
C ALA A 219 12.18 3.73 -16.74
N LEU A 220 11.78 4.07 -15.51
CA LEU A 220 10.60 3.54 -14.85
C LEU A 220 9.49 4.59 -14.82
N ILE A 221 8.33 4.25 -15.34
CA ILE A 221 7.11 5.08 -15.33
C ILE A 221 6.22 4.66 -14.18
N ALA A 222 6.20 5.46 -13.12
CA ALA A 222 5.44 5.20 -11.89
C ALA A 222 4.69 6.44 -11.36
N PRO A 223 3.99 7.23 -12.20
CA PRO A 223 3.36 8.48 -11.79
C PRO A 223 2.12 8.27 -10.91
N GLY A 224 1.65 7.04 -10.76
CA GLY A 224 0.42 6.71 -10.04
C GLY A 224 -0.84 7.20 -10.74
N GLY A 225 -1.90 7.46 -9.96
CA GLY A 225 -3.17 7.97 -10.46
C GLY A 225 -3.45 9.40 -10.03
N GLN A 226 -4.32 10.06 -10.78
CA GLN A 226 -4.92 11.36 -10.45
C GLN A 226 -6.37 11.16 -10.02
N PRO A 227 -6.87 11.88 -9.01
CA PRO A 227 -8.29 11.83 -8.64
C PRO A 227 -9.18 12.17 -9.82
N ARG A 228 -10.28 11.43 -9.97
CA ARG A 228 -11.31 11.76 -10.95
C ARG A 228 -12.08 12.99 -10.48
N PRO A 229 -12.14 14.07 -11.29
CA PRO A 229 -12.87 15.27 -10.92
C PRO A 229 -14.38 15.00 -10.87
N LEU A 230 -15.07 15.77 -10.06
CA LEU A 230 -16.52 15.87 -10.09
C LEU A 230 -16.92 16.93 -11.13
N ASN A 231 -17.57 16.49 -12.22
CA ASN A 231 -17.93 17.38 -13.35
C ASN A 231 -19.40 17.85 -13.23
N VAL A 232 -19.68 18.65 -12.20
CA VAL A 232 -21.00 19.28 -11.98
C VAL A 232 -20.82 20.78 -11.69
N PRO A 233 -21.86 21.62 -11.89
CA PRO A 233 -21.80 23.02 -11.50
C PRO A 233 -21.39 23.19 -10.03
N GLY A 234 -20.51 24.13 -9.74
CA GLY A 234 -20.03 24.46 -8.39
C GLY A 234 -18.93 23.54 -7.85
N SER A 235 -18.40 22.59 -8.63
CA SER A 235 -17.32 21.69 -8.19
C SER A 235 -15.98 22.41 -7.93
N ASP A 236 -15.85 23.67 -8.31
CA ASP A 236 -14.71 24.56 -8.11
C ASP A 236 -14.88 25.56 -6.94
N LEU A 237 -15.98 25.49 -6.23
CA LEU A 237 -16.22 26.34 -5.05
C LEU A 237 -15.21 26.03 -3.93
N ARG A 238 -14.87 27.06 -3.15
CA ARG A 238 -14.07 26.86 -1.93
C ARG A 238 -14.76 25.89 -0.97
N GLY A 239 -13.98 24.99 -0.35
CA GLY A 239 -14.50 23.94 0.50
C GLY A 239 -14.88 22.67 -0.24
N VAL A 240 -14.64 22.58 -1.56
CA VAL A 240 -14.71 21.35 -2.35
C VAL A 240 -13.29 20.84 -2.56
N HIS A 241 -12.99 19.64 -2.10
CA HIS A 241 -11.65 19.05 -2.13
C HIS A 241 -11.62 17.63 -2.69
N MET A 242 -10.53 17.29 -3.34
CA MET A 242 -10.13 15.91 -3.65
C MET A 242 -8.99 15.51 -2.72
N LEU A 243 -8.71 14.23 -2.57
CA LEU A 243 -7.64 13.73 -1.72
C LEU A 243 -6.67 12.85 -2.50
N ARG A 244 -5.42 13.29 -2.66
CA ARG A 244 -4.34 12.52 -3.25
C ARG A 244 -2.97 12.83 -2.63
N THR A 245 -2.71 14.10 -2.33
CA THR A 245 -1.42 14.61 -1.86
C THR A 245 -1.50 15.04 -0.40
N ALA A 246 -0.32 15.24 0.20
CA ALA A 246 -0.22 15.81 1.53
C ALA A 246 -0.86 17.19 1.61
N ALA A 247 -0.68 18.04 0.57
CA ALA A 247 -1.30 19.36 0.48
C ALA A 247 -2.84 19.28 0.42
N ASP A 248 -3.39 18.28 -0.28
CA ASP A 248 -4.84 18.07 -0.29
C ASP A 248 -5.37 17.71 1.11
N ALA A 249 -4.68 16.82 1.81
CA ALA A 249 -5.04 16.44 3.17
C ALA A 249 -4.98 17.64 4.13
N ASP A 250 -3.94 18.49 4.02
CA ASP A 250 -3.83 19.71 4.80
C ASP A 250 -4.96 20.69 4.50
N ALA A 251 -5.33 20.88 3.24
CA ALA A 251 -6.44 21.73 2.83
C ALA A 251 -7.78 21.23 3.38
N ILE A 252 -8.00 19.90 3.36
CA ILE A 252 -9.20 19.29 3.96
C ILE A 252 -9.21 19.53 5.48
N VAL A 253 -8.08 19.31 6.16
CA VAL A 253 -7.95 19.51 7.60
C VAL A 253 -8.23 20.96 7.98
N ALA A 254 -7.64 21.93 7.27
CA ALA A 254 -7.88 23.36 7.50
C ALA A 254 -9.36 23.75 7.28
N SER A 255 -10.00 23.19 6.26
CA SER A 255 -11.44 23.40 6.02
C SER A 255 -12.30 22.75 7.12
N ALA A 256 -11.90 21.58 7.61
CA ALA A 256 -12.60 20.85 8.67
C ALA A 256 -12.61 21.56 10.02
N GLU A 257 -11.60 22.40 10.31
CA GLU A 257 -11.54 23.23 11.55
C GLU A 257 -12.70 24.23 11.65
N HIS A 258 -13.25 24.63 10.51
CA HIS A 258 -14.32 25.65 10.42
C HIS A 258 -15.65 25.05 9.95
N ALA A 259 -15.67 23.78 9.57
CA ALA A 259 -16.85 23.06 9.11
C ALA A 259 -17.60 22.40 10.27
N ARG A 260 -18.91 22.24 10.10
CA ARG A 260 -19.74 21.39 10.94
C ARG A 260 -20.28 20.18 10.18
N ARG A 261 -20.66 20.41 8.91
CA ARG A 261 -21.32 19.40 8.05
C ARG A 261 -20.45 19.11 6.86
N VAL A 262 -20.19 17.84 6.66
CA VAL A 262 -19.37 17.33 5.55
C VAL A 262 -20.21 16.41 4.68
N VAL A 263 -20.12 16.61 3.37
CA VAL A 263 -20.62 15.66 2.39
C VAL A 263 -19.44 15.01 1.68
N VAL A 264 -19.35 13.68 1.79
CA VAL A 264 -18.38 12.87 1.05
C VAL A 264 -19.09 12.30 -0.19
N ILE A 265 -18.55 12.57 -1.37
CA ILE A 265 -19.07 12.09 -2.65
C ILE A 265 -18.26 10.88 -3.10
N GLY A 266 -18.89 9.71 -3.05
CA GLY A 266 -18.30 8.42 -3.36
C GLY A 266 -18.14 7.51 -2.13
N ALA A 267 -18.59 6.26 -2.26
CA ALA A 267 -18.57 5.24 -1.22
C ALA A 267 -17.53 4.12 -1.51
N GLY A 268 -16.41 4.49 -2.14
CA GLY A 268 -15.21 3.65 -2.28
C GLY A 268 -14.31 3.74 -1.06
N TYR A 269 -13.14 3.07 -1.10
CA TYR A 269 -12.21 3.00 0.04
C TYR A 269 -11.81 4.38 0.59
N ILE A 270 -11.29 5.26 -0.27
CA ILE A 270 -10.83 6.60 0.15
C ILE A 270 -11.99 7.45 0.68
N GLY A 271 -13.16 7.40 0.01
CA GLY A 271 -14.34 8.14 0.46
C GLY A 271 -14.80 7.69 1.85
N LEU A 272 -14.86 6.38 2.10
CA LEU A 272 -15.25 5.85 3.41
C LEU A 272 -14.20 6.10 4.50
N GLU A 273 -12.90 5.97 4.18
CA GLU A 273 -11.83 6.33 5.12
C GLU A 273 -11.92 7.81 5.50
N ALA A 274 -12.10 8.71 4.52
CA ALA A 274 -12.30 10.13 4.78
C ALA A 274 -13.55 10.41 5.61
N ALA A 275 -14.67 9.73 5.29
CA ALA A 275 -15.91 9.85 6.06
C ALA A 275 -15.71 9.43 7.53
N GLY A 276 -15.05 8.30 7.77
CA GLY A 276 -14.72 7.81 9.11
C GLY A 276 -13.81 8.79 9.86
N SER A 277 -12.74 9.24 9.23
CA SER A 277 -11.76 10.15 9.82
C SER A 277 -12.35 11.52 10.16
N LEU A 278 -13.18 12.08 9.29
CA LEU A 278 -13.87 13.36 9.55
C LEU A 278 -14.97 13.20 10.62
N ARG A 279 -15.59 12.02 10.70
CA ARG A 279 -16.52 11.71 11.79
C ARG A 279 -15.82 11.62 13.14
N GLU A 280 -14.61 11.04 13.19
CA GLU A 280 -13.76 10.98 14.40
C GLU A 280 -13.32 12.38 14.87
N ARG A 281 -13.24 13.37 13.98
CA ARG A 281 -13.07 14.80 14.33
C ARG A 281 -14.34 15.43 14.92
N GLY A 282 -15.48 14.74 14.96
CA GLY A 282 -16.73 15.23 15.51
C GLY A 282 -17.66 15.92 14.51
N LEU A 283 -17.35 15.91 13.21
CA LEU A 283 -18.17 16.52 12.17
C LEU A 283 -19.42 15.68 11.87
N GLU A 284 -20.50 16.32 11.44
CA GLU A 284 -21.68 15.65 10.90
C GLU A 284 -21.36 15.21 9.47
N VAL A 285 -21.32 13.91 9.18
CA VAL A 285 -20.88 13.37 7.90
C VAL A 285 -22.02 12.66 7.16
N ALA A 286 -22.25 13.05 5.91
CA ALA A 286 -23.10 12.35 4.97
C ALA A 286 -22.25 11.80 3.81
N VAL A 287 -22.57 10.58 3.34
CA VAL A 287 -21.93 9.95 2.19
C VAL A 287 -22.97 9.81 1.07
N VAL A 288 -22.66 10.33 -0.11
CA VAL A 288 -23.51 10.23 -1.31
C VAL A 288 -22.83 9.33 -2.34
N ALA A 289 -23.56 8.36 -2.87
CA ALA A 289 -23.04 7.50 -3.93
C ALA A 289 -24.16 6.90 -4.80
N PRO A 290 -23.91 6.67 -6.12
CA PRO A 290 -24.89 6.04 -7.00
C PRO A 290 -25.08 4.54 -6.75
N GLN A 291 -24.11 3.87 -6.08
CA GLN A 291 -24.20 2.47 -5.70
C GLN A 291 -25.26 2.28 -4.60
N ARG A 292 -25.85 1.08 -4.54
CA ARG A 292 -26.81 0.70 -3.50
C ARG A 292 -26.14 0.32 -2.17
N THR A 293 -24.87 -0.05 -2.26
CA THR A 293 -24.07 -0.49 -1.12
C THR A 293 -22.66 0.11 -1.21
N PRO A 294 -22.06 0.55 -0.10
CA PRO A 294 -20.66 0.96 -0.11
C PRO A 294 -19.76 -0.20 -0.56
N LEU A 295 -18.66 0.10 -1.26
CA LEU A 295 -17.67 -0.89 -1.74
C LEU A 295 -18.27 -2.02 -2.61
N GLU A 296 -19.48 -1.87 -3.13
CA GLU A 296 -20.25 -2.91 -3.84
C GLU A 296 -19.45 -3.58 -4.95
N ARG A 297 -18.70 -2.80 -5.75
CA ARG A 297 -17.89 -3.32 -6.85
C ARG A 297 -16.63 -4.05 -6.39
N ALA A 298 -16.11 -3.71 -5.21
CA ALA A 298 -14.84 -4.23 -4.73
C ALA A 298 -15.01 -5.43 -3.79
N LEU A 299 -16.06 -5.40 -2.95
CA LEU A 299 -16.26 -6.38 -1.87
C LEU A 299 -17.64 -7.07 -1.90
N GLY A 300 -18.53 -6.68 -2.82
CA GLY A 300 -19.88 -7.21 -2.87
C GLY A 300 -20.83 -6.61 -1.85
N PRO A 301 -22.14 -6.90 -1.99
CA PRO A 301 -23.17 -6.31 -1.13
C PRO A 301 -23.08 -6.80 0.32
N GLU A 302 -22.68 -8.05 0.60
CA GLU A 302 -22.63 -8.64 1.94
C GLU A 302 -21.65 -7.86 2.83
N VAL A 303 -20.40 -7.75 2.39
CA VAL A 303 -19.34 -7.01 3.09
C VAL A 303 -19.63 -5.50 3.08
N GLY A 304 -20.15 -4.98 1.96
CA GLY A 304 -20.56 -3.59 1.85
C GLY A 304 -21.62 -3.19 2.88
N HIS A 305 -22.61 -4.03 3.14
CA HIS A 305 -23.61 -3.80 4.20
C HIS A 305 -22.97 -3.80 5.62
N ALA A 306 -21.96 -4.63 5.86
CA ALA A 306 -21.24 -4.60 7.13
C ALA A 306 -20.50 -3.25 7.31
N PHE A 307 -19.85 -2.73 6.28
CA PHE A 307 -19.22 -1.40 6.30
C PHE A 307 -20.25 -0.29 6.49
N ARG A 308 -21.38 -0.34 5.80
CA ARG A 308 -22.47 0.62 6.00
C ARG A 308 -22.88 0.68 7.45
N ARG A 309 -23.22 -0.47 8.09
CA ARG A 309 -23.61 -0.53 9.50
C ARG A 309 -22.51 -0.05 10.45
N LEU A 310 -21.24 -0.37 10.14
CA LEU A 310 -20.09 0.12 10.92
C LEU A 310 -20.06 1.65 10.97
N HIS A 311 -20.26 2.32 9.83
CA HIS A 311 -20.26 3.77 9.72
C HIS A 311 -21.53 4.41 10.29
N GLU A 312 -22.71 3.83 10.06
CA GLU A 312 -24.00 4.30 10.60
C GLU A 312 -23.99 4.29 12.14
N ARG A 313 -23.38 3.28 12.78
CA ARG A 313 -23.20 3.24 14.24
C ARG A 313 -22.34 4.38 14.78
N GLN A 314 -21.48 4.93 13.97
CA GLN A 314 -20.68 6.10 14.32
C GLN A 314 -21.37 7.42 13.94
N GLY A 315 -22.59 7.36 13.39
CA GLY A 315 -23.40 8.52 13.05
C GLY A 315 -23.16 9.08 11.66
N VAL A 316 -22.56 8.30 10.74
CA VAL A 316 -22.51 8.67 9.32
C VAL A 316 -23.86 8.38 8.66
N VAL A 317 -24.37 9.32 7.88
CA VAL A 317 -25.61 9.18 7.13
C VAL A 317 -25.31 8.83 5.68
N PHE A 318 -25.97 7.81 5.12
CA PHE A 318 -25.78 7.39 3.74
C PHE A 318 -26.95 7.78 2.84
N HIS A 319 -26.66 8.40 1.73
CA HIS A 319 -27.56 8.67 0.59
C HIS A 319 -27.10 7.83 -0.61
N LEU A 320 -27.46 6.55 -0.59
CA LEU A 320 -27.09 5.56 -1.63
C LEU A 320 -28.15 5.49 -2.72
N GLY A 321 -27.71 5.12 -3.96
CA GLY A 321 -28.56 5.16 -5.14
C GLY A 321 -28.87 6.59 -5.60
N GLN A 322 -28.08 7.59 -5.15
CA GLN A 322 -28.24 8.98 -5.46
C GLN A 322 -27.01 9.54 -6.20
N GLU A 323 -27.25 10.39 -7.17
CA GLU A 323 -26.21 11.14 -7.86
C GLU A 323 -26.17 12.58 -7.40
N VAL A 324 -24.99 13.18 -7.39
CA VAL A 324 -24.81 14.61 -7.18
C VAL A 324 -24.96 15.33 -8.52
N VAL A 325 -25.83 16.34 -8.58
CA VAL A 325 -26.10 17.10 -9.80
C VAL A 325 -25.55 18.53 -9.75
N ALA A 326 -25.31 19.09 -8.58
CA ALA A 326 -24.65 20.37 -8.40
C ALA A 326 -24.09 20.52 -6.99
N ILE A 327 -23.07 21.35 -6.84
CA ILE A 327 -22.62 21.90 -5.55
C ILE A 327 -23.18 23.33 -5.47
N GLU A 328 -23.83 23.66 -4.38
CA GLU A 328 -24.50 24.95 -4.16
C GLU A 328 -23.63 25.88 -3.32
N GLY A 329 -23.69 27.16 -3.63
CA GLY A 329 -22.97 28.24 -2.97
C GLY A 329 -22.59 29.35 -3.95
N ASP A 330 -22.19 30.50 -3.43
CA ASP A 330 -21.69 31.61 -4.27
C ASP A 330 -20.16 31.52 -4.43
N ALA A 331 -19.41 31.73 -3.36
CA ALA A 331 -17.94 31.64 -3.36
C ALA A 331 -17.42 30.44 -2.56
N THR A 332 -18.26 29.91 -1.68
CA THR A 332 -17.95 28.77 -0.79
C THR A 332 -19.14 27.83 -0.79
N VAL A 333 -18.88 26.53 -0.67
CA VAL A 333 -19.93 25.52 -0.62
C VAL A 333 -20.89 25.76 0.54
N THR A 334 -22.19 25.62 0.29
CA THR A 334 -23.26 25.69 1.30
C THR A 334 -24.16 24.47 1.25
N GLY A 335 -24.12 23.70 0.15
CA GLY A 335 -24.92 22.49 0.00
C GLY A 335 -24.52 21.63 -1.20
N VAL A 336 -25.07 20.42 -1.22
CA VAL A 336 -24.92 19.45 -2.32
C VAL A 336 -26.31 19.05 -2.78
N ARG A 337 -26.65 19.32 -4.05
CA ARG A 337 -27.94 18.97 -4.65
C ARG A 337 -27.87 17.59 -5.27
N LEU A 338 -28.85 16.77 -4.92
CA LEU A 338 -29.01 15.40 -5.39
C LEU A 338 -29.93 15.30 -6.61
N GLY A 339 -29.87 14.16 -7.31
CA GLY A 339 -30.70 13.90 -8.50
C GLY A 339 -32.19 13.82 -8.23
N ASP A 340 -32.65 13.57 -7.02
CA ASP A 340 -34.05 13.61 -6.60
C ASP A 340 -34.57 15.03 -6.29
N GLY A 341 -33.71 16.03 -6.43
CA GLY A 341 -33.99 17.43 -6.17
C GLY A 341 -33.76 17.89 -4.72
N SER A 342 -33.46 17.00 -3.82
CA SER A 342 -33.11 17.37 -2.43
C SER A 342 -31.71 18.02 -2.35
N THR A 343 -31.50 18.83 -1.32
CA THR A 343 -30.21 19.47 -1.05
C THR A 343 -29.73 19.09 0.35
N LEU A 344 -28.50 18.58 0.45
CA LEU A 344 -27.82 18.32 1.70
C LEU A 344 -27.01 19.56 2.09
N PRO A 345 -27.23 20.15 3.26
CA PRO A 345 -26.39 21.25 3.73
C PRO A 345 -24.94 20.78 3.93
N ALA A 346 -23.97 21.54 3.44
CA ALA A 346 -22.55 21.19 3.55
C ALA A 346 -21.69 22.45 3.71
N ASP A 347 -20.75 22.39 4.65
CA ASP A 347 -19.73 23.41 4.86
C ASP A 347 -18.39 22.96 4.24
N LEU A 348 -18.26 21.65 3.97
CA LEU A 348 -17.11 20.97 3.37
C LEU A 348 -17.59 19.81 2.49
N VAL A 349 -17.00 19.67 1.30
CA VAL A 349 -17.22 18.54 0.40
C VAL A 349 -15.90 17.84 0.11
N VAL A 350 -15.86 16.51 0.25
CA VAL A 350 -14.72 15.67 -0.13
C VAL A 350 -15.12 14.72 -1.26
N VAL A 351 -14.43 14.83 -2.40
CA VAL A 351 -14.73 14.05 -3.60
C VAL A 351 -13.81 12.83 -3.67
N GLY A 352 -14.41 11.62 -3.61
CA GLY A 352 -13.74 10.32 -3.63
C GLY A 352 -14.24 9.40 -4.75
N LEU A 353 -14.16 9.83 -6.01
CA LEU A 353 -14.68 9.12 -7.20
C LEU A 353 -13.68 8.14 -7.84
N GLY A 354 -12.61 7.80 -7.12
CA GLY A 354 -11.52 6.97 -7.61
C GLY A 354 -10.47 7.77 -8.38
N VAL A 355 -9.53 7.06 -8.99
CA VAL A 355 -8.39 7.65 -9.70
C VAL A 355 -8.37 7.22 -11.16
N ALA A 356 -7.63 7.95 -11.98
CA ALA A 356 -7.26 7.58 -13.35
C ALA A 356 -5.74 7.57 -13.47
N PRO A 357 -5.13 6.63 -14.21
CA PRO A 357 -3.70 6.60 -14.44
C PRO A 357 -3.15 7.93 -14.98
N ALA A 358 -2.08 8.44 -14.38
CA ALA A 358 -1.49 9.73 -14.73
C ALA A 358 -0.55 9.63 -15.94
N THR A 359 -1.01 9.06 -17.04
CA THR A 359 -0.22 8.72 -18.24
C THR A 359 -0.33 9.74 -19.38
N GLY A 360 -0.86 10.92 -19.13
CA GLY A 360 -1.10 11.95 -20.17
C GLY A 360 0.16 12.37 -20.95
N PHE A 361 1.34 12.26 -20.36
CA PHE A 361 2.62 12.58 -20.99
C PHE A 361 3.18 11.46 -21.91
N LEU A 362 2.59 10.26 -21.87
CA LEU A 362 2.97 9.11 -22.71
C LEU A 362 2.28 9.17 -24.08
N ARG A 363 2.56 10.20 -24.87
CA ARG A 363 1.86 10.42 -26.16
C ARG A 363 2.24 9.43 -27.24
N SER A 364 3.49 8.96 -27.24
CA SER A 364 4.06 8.01 -28.20
C SER A 364 3.98 6.55 -27.75
N VAL A 365 3.36 6.28 -26.59
CA VAL A 365 3.18 4.94 -26.03
C VAL A 365 1.71 4.56 -26.10
N ALA A 366 1.41 3.33 -26.53
CA ALA A 366 0.03 2.83 -26.54
C ALA A 366 -0.52 2.75 -25.11
N ARG A 367 -1.72 3.31 -24.93
CA ARG A 367 -2.46 3.31 -23.66
C ARG A 367 -3.75 2.52 -23.80
N ARG A 368 -4.17 1.91 -22.73
CA ARG A 368 -5.46 1.23 -22.61
C ARG A 368 -6.62 2.26 -22.57
N GLU A 369 -7.85 1.80 -22.71
CA GLU A 369 -9.05 2.63 -22.56
C GLU A 369 -9.15 3.27 -21.15
N ASP A 370 -8.68 2.56 -20.13
CA ASP A 370 -8.61 3.03 -18.75
C ASP A 370 -7.42 3.96 -18.47
N ALA A 371 -6.68 4.37 -19.50
CA ALA A 371 -5.46 5.16 -19.48
C ALA A 371 -4.21 4.45 -18.87
N GLY A 372 -4.31 3.17 -18.49
CA GLY A 372 -3.15 2.35 -18.10
C GLY A 372 -2.25 1.98 -19.29
N VAL A 373 -1.14 1.32 -19.00
CA VAL A 373 -0.21 0.78 -20.00
C VAL A 373 0.00 -0.71 -19.79
N ASP A 374 0.05 -1.48 -20.89
CA ASP A 374 0.32 -2.91 -20.83
C ASP A 374 1.80 -3.18 -20.64
N VAL A 375 2.14 -4.01 -19.65
CA VAL A 375 3.51 -4.50 -19.40
C VAL A 375 3.56 -6.02 -19.45
N ASP A 376 4.76 -6.57 -19.63
CA ASP A 376 5.00 -8.01 -19.47
C ASP A 376 5.15 -8.39 -17.97
N ALA A 377 5.40 -9.67 -17.68
CA ALA A 377 5.61 -10.14 -16.31
C ALA A 377 6.85 -9.55 -15.63
N ARG A 378 7.78 -8.96 -16.41
CA ARG A 378 8.97 -8.25 -15.92
C ARG A 378 8.72 -6.76 -15.74
N LEU A 379 7.46 -6.32 -15.88
CA LEU A 379 7.04 -4.91 -15.87
C LEU A 379 7.66 -4.08 -17.00
N ARG A 380 8.13 -4.71 -18.08
CA ARG A 380 8.69 -4.05 -19.23
C ARG A 380 7.59 -3.61 -20.19
N LEU A 381 7.63 -2.33 -20.57
CA LEU A 381 6.74 -1.68 -21.51
C LEU A 381 7.33 -1.66 -22.92
N ALA A 382 8.65 -1.37 -23.00
CA ALA A 382 9.45 -1.37 -24.22
C ALA A 382 10.93 -1.58 -23.85
N ASP A 383 11.83 -1.58 -24.84
CA ASP A 383 13.27 -1.66 -24.58
C ASP A 383 13.75 -0.47 -23.75
N GLY A 384 14.38 -0.74 -22.61
CA GLY A 384 14.81 0.26 -21.63
C GLY A 384 13.67 1.04 -20.96
N LEU A 385 12.41 0.64 -21.14
CA LEU A 385 11.25 1.32 -20.57
C LEU A 385 10.36 0.36 -19.77
N TYR A 386 10.07 0.70 -18.51
CA TYR A 386 9.31 -0.07 -17.56
C TYR A 386 8.15 0.75 -16.99
N ALA A 387 7.10 0.09 -16.48
CA ALA A 387 6.03 0.77 -15.77
C ALA A 387 5.62 0.00 -14.51
N ALA A 388 5.27 0.72 -13.44
CA ALA A 388 4.97 0.15 -12.13
C ALA A 388 3.83 0.87 -11.40
N GLY A 389 3.19 0.18 -10.46
CA GLY A 389 2.10 0.70 -9.65
C GLY A 389 0.81 0.90 -10.43
N ASP A 390 0.02 1.90 -10.05
CA ASP A 390 -1.36 2.13 -10.53
C ASP A 390 -1.49 2.22 -12.06
N VAL A 391 -0.43 2.54 -12.79
CA VAL A 391 -0.46 2.69 -14.24
C VAL A 391 -0.26 1.38 -15.00
N ALA A 392 0.36 0.37 -14.37
CA ALA A 392 0.78 -0.86 -15.02
C ALA A 392 -0.35 -1.89 -15.07
N ALA A 393 -0.69 -2.36 -16.28
CA ALA A 393 -1.52 -3.54 -16.49
C ALA A 393 -0.60 -4.72 -16.79
N PHE A 394 -0.50 -5.63 -15.86
CA PHE A 394 0.44 -6.76 -15.86
C PHE A 394 -0.31 -8.11 -15.89
N PRO A 395 0.31 -9.18 -16.38
CA PRO A 395 -0.27 -10.52 -16.34
C PRO A 395 -0.32 -11.00 -14.88
N LEU A 396 -1.52 -11.03 -14.30
CA LEU A 396 -1.73 -11.51 -12.94
C LEU A 396 -1.54 -13.02 -12.89
N TYR A 397 -0.68 -13.51 -12.00
CA TYR A 397 -0.36 -14.93 -11.82
C TYR A 397 0.13 -15.65 -13.09
N GLY A 398 0.63 -14.90 -14.07
CA GLY A 398 1.14 -15.50 -15.31
C GLY A 398 0.08 -16.09 -16.27
N ASP A 399 -1.22 -15.90 -15.97
CA ASP A 399 -2.34 -16.47 -16.76
C ASP A 399 -2.64 -15.72 -18.08
N GLY A 400 -1.86 -14.69 -18.38
CA GLY A 400 -1.99 -13.90 -19.60
C GLY A 400 -3.03 -12.78 -19.55
N ALA A 401 -3.98 -12.82 -18.63
CA ALA A 401 -4.94 -11.74 -18.43
C ALA A 401 -4.27 -10.54 -17.75
N ARG A 402 -4.23 -9.38 -18.44
CA ARG A 402 -3.65 -8.16 -17.88
C ARG A 402 -4.66 -7.41 -17.05
N THR A 403 -4.28 -7.14 -15.80
CA THR A 403 -5.07 -6.36 -14.85
C THR A 403 -4.24 -5.24 -14.23
N ARG A 404 -4.88 -4.16 -13.81
CA ARG A 404 -4.28 -3.11 -12.98
C ARG A 404 -4.74 -3.30 -11.54
N VAL A 405 -3.80 -3.18 -10.62
CA VAL A 405 -4.06 -3.28 -9.19
C VAL A 405 -3.50 -2.02 -8.53
N GLU A 406 -4.41 -1.19 -7.99
CA GLU A 406 -4.09 0.11 -7.40
C GLU A 406 -3.85 -0.03 -5.88
N HIS A 407 -2.92 -0.92 -5.49
CA HIS A 407 -2.59 -1.20 -4.09
C HIS A 407 -1.17 -0.71 -3.76
N TRP A 408 -1.00 -0.16 -2.55
CA TRP A 408 0.28 0.36 -2.07
C TRP A 408 1.38 -0.69 -2.14
N ARG A 409 1.18 -1.85 -1.52
CA ARG A 409 2.16 -2.94 -1.49
C ARG A 409 2.48 -3.48 -2.88
N VAL A 410 1.49 -3.61 -3.76
CA VAL A 410 1.71 -4.02 -5.16
C VAL A 410 2.59 -3.00 -5.90
N ALA A 411 2.38 -1.70 -5.64
CA ALA A 411 3.22 -0.66 -6.24
C ALA A 411 4.68 -0.77 -5.77
N GLU A 412 4.92 -1.05 -4.49
CA GLU A 412 6.27 -1.28 -3.94
C GLU A 412 6.93 -2.51 -4.55
N GLN A 413 6.23 -3.63 -4.62
CA GLN A 413 6.70 -4.86 -5.26
C GLN A 413 7.03 -4.64 -6.75
N HIS A 414 6.16 -3.92 -7.47
CA HIS A 414 6.42 -3.53 -8.85
C HIS A 414 7.68 -2.67 -8.98
N GLY A 415 7.91 -1.74 -8.05
CA GLY A 415 9.11 -0.91 -8.02
C GLY A 415 10.37 -1.76 -7.91
N ARG A 416 10.38 -2.75 -7.00
CA ARG A 416 11.48 -3.70 -6.81
C ARG A 416 11.76 -4.52 -8.07
N VAL A 417 10.73 -5.18 -8.61
CA VAL A 417 10.84 -6.02 -9.82
C VAL A 417 11.32 -5.21 -11.03
N ALA A 418 10.76 -4.03 -11.24
CA ALA A 418 11.16 -3.16 -12.36
C ALA A 418 12.61 -2.70 -12.22
N ALA A 419 13.05 -2.30 -11.02
CA ALA A 419 14.43 -1.86 -10.76
C ALA A 419 15.45 -2.98 -11.06
N LEU A 420 15.18 -4.21 -10.60
CA LEU A 420 16.04 -5.35 -10.91
C LEU A 420 16.12 -5.60 -12.41
N ASN A 421 14.99 -5.53 -13.13
CA ASN A 421 14.97 -5.71 -14.59
C ASN A 421 15.61 -4.55 -15.36
N MET A 422 15.60 -3.32 -14.85
CA MET A 422 16.38 -2.20 -15.39
C MET A 422 17.88 -2.47 -15.33
N LEU A 423 18.33 -3.28 -14.37
CA LEU A 423 19.73 -3.71 -14.26
C LEU A 423 20.06 -4.92 -15.14
N GLY A 424 19.07 -5.54 -15.77
CA GLY A 424 19.23 -6.70 -16.65
C GLY A 424 19.01 -8.05 -15.97
N HIS A 425 18.46 -8.06 -14.75
CA HIS A 425 17.99 -9.30 -14.14
C HIS A 425 16.74 -9.82 -14.87
N ASP A 426 16.44 -11.10 -14.70
CA ASP A 426 15.27 -11.77 -15.31
C ASP A 426 14.25 -12.15 -14.24
N VAL A 427 13.64 -11.12 -13.61
CA VAL A 427 12.71 -11.31 -12.47
C VAL A 427 11.28 -11.07 -12.92
N GLY A 428 10.42 -12.09 -12.79
CA GLY A 428 8.98 -11.97 -13.01
C GLY A 428 8.24 -11.50 -11.76
N TYR A 429 7.17 -10.73 -11.94
CA TYR A 429 6.23 -10.44 -10.87
C TYR A 429 5.19 -11.55 -10.78
N ASP A 430 5.13 -12.25 -9.65
CA ASP A 430 4.19 -13.34 -9.36
C ASP A 430 3.67 -13.29 -7.91
N ALA A 431 3.69 -12.13 -7.29
CA ALA A 431 3.21 -11.98 -5.92
C ALA A 431 1.69 -11.97 -5.82
N VAL A 432 1.16 -12.42 -4.69
CA VAL A 432 -0.26 -12.31 -4.36
C VAL A 432 -0.57 -10.85 -3.98
N PRO A 433 -1.49 -10.18 -4.66
CA PRO A 433 -1.91 -8.85 -4.29
C PRO A 433 -2.45 -8.80 -2.85
N TYR A 434 -2.11 -7.75 -2.15
CA TYR A 434 -2.61 -7.47 -0.82
C TYR A 434 -2.87 -5.98 -0.64
N PHE A 435 -3.97 -5.64 0.05
CA PHE A 435 -4.19 -4.30 0.56
C PHE A 435 -4.95 -4.35 1.89
N TRP A 436 -4.99 -3.21 2.55
CA TRP A 436 -5.78 -3.01 3.76
C TRP A 436 -6.53 -1.67 3.72
N THR A 437 -7.61 -1.62 4.48
CA THR A 437 -8.32 -0.37 4.78
C THR A 437 -8.63 -0.31 6.29
N ILE A 438 -8.63 0.90 6.86
CA ILE A 438 -8.84 1.10 8.29
C ILE A 438 -9.99 2.09 8.51
N HIS A 439 -10.96 1.69 9.33
CA HIS A 439 -12.11 2.49 9.74
C HIS A 439 -12.30 2.37 11.24
N TYR A 440 -12.28 3.48 11.98
CA TYR A 440 -12.46 3.51 13.42
C TYR A 440 -11.50 2.55 14.16
N LYS A 441 -10.22 2.56 13.78
CA LYS A 441 -9.14 1.69 14.31
C LYS A 441 -9.33 0.19 14.02
N LYS A 442 -10.28 -0.18 13.19
CA LYS A 442 -10.51 -1.55 12.75
C LYS A 442 -10.05 -1.72 11.33
N ARG A 443 -9.32 -2.81 11.06
CA ARG A 443 -8.74 -3.10 9.77
C ARG A 443 -9.49 -4.21 9.05
N LEU A 444 -9.75 -4.01 7.76
CA LEU A 444 -10.02 -5.08 6.81
C LEU A 444 -8.76 -5.31 5.99
N ASP A 445 -8.33 -6.55 5.92
CA ASP A 445 -7.30 -7.05 5.01
C ASP A 445 -7.96 -7.71 3.80
N TYR A 446 -7.32 -7.62 2.61
CA TYR A 446 -7.74 -8.30 1.40
C TYR A 446 -6.53 -8.91 0.71
N VAL A 447 -6.57 -10.23 0.49
CA VAL A 447 -5.49 -11.02 -0.11
C VAL A 447 -6.00 -11.68 -1.38
N GLY A 448 -5.22 -11.62 -2.46
CA GLY A 448 -5.62 -12.12 -3.77
C GLY A 448 -6.21 -11.03 -4.66
N HIS A 449 -6.85 -11.44 -5.74
CA HIS A 449 -7.56 -10.53 -6.65
C HIS A 449 -8.77 -11.24 -7.28
N ALA A 450 -9.95 -10.78 -6.95
CA ALA A 450 -11.20 -11.22 -7.58
C ALA A 450 -11.78 -10.04 -8.38
N GLY A 451 -11.52 -9.99 -9.67
CA GLY A 451 -12.12 -8.99 -10.56
C GLY A 451 -13.64 -9.21 -10.71
N THR A 452 -14.05 -10.48 -10.75
CA THR A 452 -15.44 -10.94 -10.70
C THR A 452 -15.50 -12.26 -9.91
N TRP A 453 -16.64 -12.53 -9.31
CA TRP A 453 -16.90 -13.76 -8.55
C TRP A 453 -18.34 -14.23 -8.75
N ASP A 454 -18.57 -15.53 -8.51
CA ASP A 454 -19.89 -16.15 -8.61
C ASP A 454 -20.63 -16.06 -7.29
N ARG A 455 -19.90 -16.18 -6.17
CA ARG A 455 -20.43 -16.09 -4.81
C ARG A 455 -19.37 -15.65 -3.81
N VAL A 456 -19.84 -15.11 -2.69
CA VAL A 456 -19.02 -14.83 -1.50
C VAL A 456 -19.45 -15.79 -0.39
N VAL A 457 -18.48 -16.51 0.19
CA VAL A 457 -18.73 -17.39 1.34
C VAL A 457 -18.19 -16.70 2.59
N ILE A 458 -19.05 -16.48 3.56
CA ILE A 458 -18.71 -15.80 4.82
C ILE A 458 -18.46 -16.86 5.90
N ASP A 459 -17.36 -16.70 6.61
CA ASP A 459 -17.04 -17.44 7.84
C ASP A 459 -16.89 -16.44 8.99
N GLY A 460 -17.74 -16.55 10.00
CA GLY A 460 -17.83 -15.60 11.09
C GLY A 460 -19.06 -14.70 11.04
N THR A 461 -18.98 -13.50 11.62
CA THR A 461 -20.11 -12.56 11.74
C THR A 461 -19.85 -11.26 10.99
N LEU A 462 -20.89 -10.78 10.29
CA LEU A 462 -20.85 -9.47 9.62
C LEU A 462 -21.29 -8.31 10.53
N ASP A 463 -21.84 -8.62 11.70
CA ASP A 463 -22.38 -7.63 12.65
C ASP A 463 -22.36 -8.11 14.10
N PRO A 464 -21.50 -7.63 15.01
CA PRO A 464 -20.31 -6.81 14.69
C PRO A 464 -19.35 -7.56 13.78
N PRO A 465 -18.59 -6.84 12.90
CA PRO A 465 -17.77 -7.53 11.92
C PRO A 465 -16.57 -8.23 12.58
N ASP A 466 -16.50 -9.55 12.37
CA ASP A 466 -15.42 -10.47 12.71
C ASP A 466 -15.55 -11.68 11.78
N PHE A 467 -14.90 -11.66 10.62
CA PHE A 467 -15.15 -12.63 9.56
C PHE A 467 -13.96 -12.83 8.60
N LEU A 468 -14.03 -13.96 7.88
CA LEU A 468 -13.39 -14.16 6.60
C LEU A 468 -14.47 -14.20 5.50
N ALA A 469 -14.22 -13.54 4.37
CA ALA A 469 -15.06 -13.58 3.18
C ALA A 469 -14.25 -14.13 2.02
N PHE A 470 -14.65 -15.30 1.51
CA PHE A 470 -14.00 -15.98 0.40
C PHE A 470 -14.72 -15.62 -0.91
N TYR A 471 -14.01 -14.99 -1.84
CA TYR A 471 -14.51 -14.64 -3.17
C TYR A 471 -14.23 -15.79 -4.12
N VAL A 472 -15.28 -16.49 -4.55
CA VAL A 472 -15.21 -17.73 -5.30
C VAL A 472 -15.61 -17.51 -6.75
N ARG A 473 -14.80 -18.02 -7.67
CA ARG A 473 -15.10 -18.11 -9.08
C ARG A 473 -14.68 -19.48 -9.60
N ASP A 474 -15.55 -20.16 -10.36
CA ASP A 474 -15.31 -21.51 -10.89
C ASP A 474 -14.84 -22.47 -9.78
N GLU A 475 -15.59 -22.52 -8.65
CA GLU A 475 -15.31 -23.29 -7.42
C GLU A 475 -13.96 -23.01 -6.74
N THR A 476 -13.22 -22.03 -7.22
CA THR A 476 -11.88 -21.66 -6.71
C THR A 476 -11.91 -20.32 -6.00
N VAL A 477 -11.25 -20.23 -4.86
CA VAL A 477 -11.06 -18.97 -4.13
C VAL A 477 -10.06 -18.09 -4.90
N ARG A 478 -10.49 -16.90 -5.30
CA ARG A 478 -9.68 -15.91 -6.00
C ARG A 478 -9.13 -14.84 -5.08
N ALA A 479 -9.84 -14.56 -3.99
CA ALA A 479 -9.42 -13.64 -2.96
C ALA A 479 -10.09 -13.95 -1.63
N VAL A 480 -9.49 -13.48 -0.55
CA VAL A 480 -10.05 -13.53 0.82
C VAL A 480 -10.02 -12.13 1.40
N ALA A 481 -11.14 -11.67 1.96
CA ALA A 481 -11.17 -10.49 2.82
C ALA A 481 -11.31 -10.94 4.28
N GLY A 482 -10.57 -10.31 5.19
CA GLY A 482 -10.62 -10.62 6.61
C GLY A 482 -10.79 -9.37 7.46
N PHE A 483 -11.69 -9.43 8.43
CA PHE A 483 -11.92 -8.36 9.39
C PHE A 483 -11.75 -8.91 10.80
N GLY A 484 -10.74 -8.42 11.55
CA GLY A 484 -10.39 -8.97 12.86
C GLY A 484 -9.70 -10.34 12.79
N ARG A 485 -9.09 -10.70 11.66
CA ARG A 485 -8.51 -12.02 11.35
C ARG A 485 -7.03 -11.91 10.91
N ASP A 486 -6.24 -11.11 11.61
CA ASP A 486 -4.90 -10.70 11.20
C ASP A 486 -3.93 -11.86 10.92
N THR A 487 -3.89 -12.87 11.82
CA THR A 487 -3.03 -14.05 11.67
C THR A 487 -3.48 -14.93 10.51
N GLN A 488 -4.79 -15.17 10.37
CA GLN A 488 -5.34 -15.94 9.24
C GLN A 488 -5.08 -15.24 7.90
N MET A 489 -5.18 -13.92 7.87
CA MET A 489 -4.87 -13.16 6.65
C MET A 489 -3.35 -13.14 6.34
N ALA A 490 -2.48 -13.24 7.34
CA ALA A 490 -1.05 -13.46 7.11
C ALA A 490 -0.77 -14.86 6.55
N ALA A 491 -1.44 -15.89 7.06
CA ALA A 491 -1.36 -17.25 6.54
C ALA A 491 -1.90 -17.35 5.10
N ALA A 492 -3.01 -16.63 4.79
CA ALA A 492 -3.64 -16.64 3.48
C ALA A 492 -2.68 -16.19 2.36
N ILE A 493 -1.81 -15.21 2.61
CA ILE A 493 -0.79 -14.81 1.62
C ILE A 493 0.10 -16.00 1.26
N GLY A 494 0.65 -16.69 2.25
CA GLY A 494 1.51 -17.85 2.01
C GLY A 494 0.77 -18.96 1.25
N LEU A 495 -0.42 -19.35 1.73
CA LEU A 495 -1.21 -20.40 1.12
C LEU A 495 -1.58 -20.10 -0.34
N LEU A 496 -1.99 -18.85 -0.62
CA LEU A 496 -2.31 -18.41 -1.98
C LEU A 496 -1.05 -18.22 -2.86
N THR A 497 0.13 -18.04 -2.28
CA THR A 497 1.39 -18.01 -3.01
C THR A 497 1.78 -19.40 -3.49
N ASP A 498 1.64 -20.42 -2.66
CA ASP A 498 1.98 -21.79 -3.04
C ASP A 498 1.02 -22.41 -4.06
N ARG A 499 -0.25 -22.09 -3.91
CA ARG A 499 -1.31 -22.68 -4.71
C ARG A 499 -2.40 -21.67 -4.99
N ARG A 500 -2.79 -21.53 -6.26
CA ARG A 500 -3.80 -20.57 -6.71
C ARG A 500 -5.21 -21.16 -6.84
N ASP A 501 -5.37 -22.47 -6.75
CA ASP A 501 -6.60 -23.21 -7.04
C ASP A 501 -7.24 -23.84 -5.79
N TRP A 502 -7.33 -23.08 -4.70
CA TRP A 502 -7.92 -23.55 -3.45
C TRP A 502 -9.45 -23.66 -3.53
N PRO A 503 -10.05 -24.87 -3.25
CA PRO A 503 -11.46 -24.96 -2.89
C PRO A 503 -11.71 -24.27 -1.54
N VAL A 504 -12.91 -23.72 -1.35
CA VAL A 504 -13.25 -22.93 -0.14
C VAL A 504 -12.99 -23.71 1.15
N GLU A 505 -13.53 -24.93 1.25
CA GLU A 505 -13.42 -25.72 2.49
C GLU A 505 -11.98 -26.12 2.82
N ALA A 506 -11.18 -26.41 1.78
CA ALA A 506 -9.77 -26.74 1.98
C ALA A 506 -8.97 -25.52 2.47
N LEU A 507 -9.19 -24.32 1.88
CA LEU A 507 -8.54 -23.11 2.33
C LEU A 507 -9.00 -22.69 3.75
N ARG A 508 -10.31 -22.82 4.02
CA ARG A 508 -10.88 -22.54 5.33
C ARG A 508 -10.24 -23.41 6.42
N GLN A 509 -10.10 -24.71 6.16
CA GLN A 509 -9.41 -25.63 7.06
C GLN A 509 -7.94 -25.28 7.27
N ALA A 510 -7.24 -24.86 6.21
CA ALA A 510 -5.83 -24.50 6.28
C ALA A 510 -5.59 -23.17 7.03
N LEU A 511 -6.61 -22.32 7.10
CA LEU A 511 -6.56 -21.04 7.83
C LEU A 511 -6.91 -21.18 9.33
N GLY A 512 -7.47 -22.27 9.77
CA GLY A 512 -7.84 -22.60 11.16
C GLY A 512 -9.20 -22.08 11.54
#